data_2956ad7971cc5d52e40fae01678aff70
#
_entry.id   2956ad7971cc5d52e40fae01678aff70
#
_cell.length_a   1.000
_cell.length_b   1.000
_cell.length_c   1.000
_cell.angle_alpha   90.00
_cell.angle_beta   90.00
_cell.angle_gamma   90.00
#
_symmetry.space_group_name_H-M   'P 1'
#
loop_
_entity.id
_entity.type
_entity.pdbx_description
1 polymer ?
#
loop_
_entity_poly.entity_id
_entity_poly.type
_entity_poly.pdbx_seq_one_letter_code
_entity_poly.pdbx_strand_id
1 'polypeptide(L)'
;MTNAYKITEHKYDMVVVGAGGDRDSSKRPLMGAEAAKGADFVVVTDDNPRTEDPATIRAAVLEGARGEDTTAEIVEANSRAQAIDALVEWAKPGDAIIVVGKGHEVGQIIGDTKYHFDDREEMRRALREHAEKGKA
;
A
#
# COMPACT_ATOMS: atom_id res chain seq x y z
N MET A 1 -8.01 5.31 11.14
CA MET A 1 -8.43 4.79 10.95
C MET A 1 -8.65 3.86 10.60
N THR A 2 -8.30 3.44 10.36
CA THR A 2 -9.10 2.97 9.92
C THR A 2 -9.74 2.03 10.61
N ASN A 3 -10.85 2.12 10.67
CA ASN A 3 -11.71 1.19 11.32
C ASN A 3 -11.97 -0.06 10.51
N ALA A 4 -11.35 -0.13 9.36
CA ALA A 4 -11.51 -1.29 8.48
C ALA A 4 -11.14 -2.58 9.21
N TYR A 5 -10.08 -2.55 9.99
CA TYR A 5 -9.65 -3.74 10.74
C TYR A 5 -10.63 -4.13 11.84
N LYS A 6 -11.41 -3.17 12.33
CA LYS A 6 -12.37 -3.43 13.41
C LYS A 6 -13.72 -3.90 12.88
N ILE A 7 -14.03 -3.49 11.65
CA ILE A 7 -15.31 -3.82 11.04
C ILE A 7 -15.34 -5.28 10.61
N THR A 8 -14.22 -5.78 10.13
CA THR A 8 -14.17 -7.14 9.66
C THR A 8 -13.19 -7.94 10.50
N GLU A 9 -13.62 -9.11 10.92
CA GLU A 9 -12.75 -10.05 11.59
C GLU A 9 -11.94 -10.86 10.60
N HIS A 10 -12.20 -10.65 9.32
CA HIS A 10 -11.49 -11.35 8.26
C HIS A 10 -10.20 -10.62 7.90
N LYS A 11 -9.19 -11.37 7.54
CA LYS A 11 -7.98 -10.82 6.97
C LYS A 11 -8.26 -10.31 5.58
N TYR A 12 -7.58 -9.25 5.20
CA TYR A 12 -7.49 -8.89 3.79
C TYR A 12 -6.47 -9.83 3.16
N ASP A 13 -6.71 -10.24 1.93
CA ASP A 13 -5.73 -11.06 1.25
C ASP A 13 -4.49 -10.24 0.92
N MET A 14 -4.70 -8.96 0.55
CA MET A 14 -3.60 -8.10 0.13
C MET A 14 -3.83 -6.65 0.54
N VAL A 15 -2.72 -5.97 0.85
CA VAL A 15 -2.78 -4.56 1.21
C VAL A 15 -1.62 -3.78 0.61
N VAL A 16 -1.90 -2.58 0.09
CA VAL A 16 -0.90 -1.56 -0.20
C VAL A 16 -0.91 -0.56 0.95
N VAL A 17 0.25 -0.31 1.52
CA VAL A 17 0.39 0.63 2.63
C VAL A 17 1.55 1.58 2.38
N GLY A 18 1.35 2.86 2.74
CA GLY A 18 2.39 3.87 2.69
C GLY A 18 2.22 4.85 3.83
N ALA A 19 3.29 5.52 4.22
CA ALA A 19 3.26 6.51 5.27
C ALA A 19 3.65 7.88 4.73
N GLY A 20 3.15 8.94 5.37
CA GLY A 20 3.46 10.31 4.98
C GLY A 20 4.81 10.77 5.52
N GLY A 21 5.48 11.60 4.73
CA GLY A 21 6.66 12.32 5.17
C GLY A 21 6.28 13.59 5.93
N ASP A 22 7.23 14.13 6.68
CA ASP A 22 7.03 15.34 7.49
C ASP A 22 5.86 15.18 8.47
N ARG A 23 5.71 13.97 9.01
CA ARG A 23 4.68 13.57 9.97
C ARG A 23 5.34 12.76 11.07
N ASP A 24 4.54 12.35 12.07
CA ASP A 24 5.01 11.54 13.18
C ASP A 24 5.57 10.19 12.69
N SER A 25 6.89 10.06 12.73
CA SER A 25 7.57 8.86 12.23
C SER A 25 7.41 7.65 13.16
N SER A 26 7.00 7.86 14.42
CA SER A 26 6.88 6.76 15.38
C SER A 26 5.80 5.76 14.99
N LYS A 27 4.85 6.16 14.16
CA LYS A 27 3.74 5.31 13.74
C LYS A 27 4.09 4.40 12.56
N ARG A 28 5.19 4.67 11.87
CA ARG A 28 5.55 3.93 10.65
C ARG A 28 5.73 2.44 10.89
N PRO A 29 6.51 2.00 11.89
CA PRO A 29 6.62 0.56 12.14
C PRO A 29 5.28 -0.07 12.54
N LEU A 30 4.45 0.66 13.28
CA LEU A 30 3.14 0.16 13.69
C LEU A 30 2.22 -0.07 12.50
N MET A 31 2.27 0.82 11.50
CA MET A 31 1.49 0.67 10.28
C MET A 31 1.89 -0.60 9.53
N GLY A 32 3.20 -0.84 9.41
CA GLY A 32 3.72 -2.05 8.78
C GLY A 32 3.31 -3.30 9.53
N ALA A 33 3.42 -3.29 10.85
CA ALA A 33 3.05 -4.41 11.69
C ALA A 33 1.56 -4.75 11.55
N GLU A 34 0.69 -3.76 11.58
CA GLU A 34 -0.75 -3.99 11.42
C GLU A 34 -1.08 -4.56 10.05
N ALA A 35 -0.44 -4.06 9.00
CA ALA A 35 -0.64 -4.61 7.65
C ALA A 35 -0.23 -6.08 7.58
N ALA A 36 0.92 -6.42 8.17
CA ALA A 36 1.43 -7.80 8.16
C ALA A 36 0.55 -8.76 8.95
N LYS A 37 -0.09 -8.27 10.01
CA LYS A 37 -1.03 -9.09 10.77
C LYS A 37 -2.31 -9.37 10.02
N GLY A 38 -2.75 -8.41 9.20
CA GLY A 38 -4.07 -8.45 8.58
C GLY A 38 -4.12 -8.98 7.15
N ALA A 39 -2.98 -9.25 6.53
CA ALA A 39 -2.95 -9.61 5.12
C ALA A 39 -1.98 -10.74 4.84
N ASP A 40 -2.17 -11.41 3.71
CA ASP A 40 -1.26 -12.47 3.24
C ASP A 40 -0.16 -11.91 2.34
N PHE A 41 -0.43 -10.77 1.71
CA PHE A 41 0.52 -10.08 0.84
C PHE A 41 0.49 -8.58 1.13
N VAL A 42 1.64 -8.02 1.47
CA VAL A 42 1.77 -6.61 1.84
C VAL A 42 2.76 -5.94 0.89
N VAL A 43 2.34 -4.85 0.25
CA VAL A 43 3.22 -4.03 -0.56
C VAL A 43 3.41 -2.69 0.15
N VAL A 44 4.64 -2.41 0.54
CA VAL A 44 5.01 -1.14 1.17
C VAL A 44 5.47 -0.18 0.08
N THR A 45 4.86 0.97 -0.01
CA THR A 45 5.17 1.96 -1.02
C THR A 45 5.05 3.37 -0.46
N ASP A 46 4.98 4.37 -1.34
CA ASP A 46 4.91 5.76 -0.95
C ASP A 46 3.48 6.24 -0.82
N ASP A 47 3.24 7.12 0.14
CA ASP A 47 2.05 7.96 0.17
C ASP A 47 2.50 9.37 -0.25
N ASN A 48 2.61 10.30 0.70
CA ASN A 48 3.11 11.65 0.43
C ASN A 48 4.48 11.82 1.10
N PRO A 49 5.59 11.53 0.41
CA PRO A 49 6.90 11.65 1.05
C PRO A 49 7.28 13.07 1.41
N ARG A 50 6.69 14.06 0.75
CA ARG A 50 6.97 15.47 0.95
C ARG A 50 8.47 15.74 0.86
N THR A 51 9.12 16.30 1.89
CA THR A 51 10.54 16.62 1.84
C THR A 51 11.45 15.51 2.33
N GLU A 52 10.88 14.42 2.86
CA GLU A 52 11.67 13.27 3.32
C GLU A 52 12.05 12.36 2.15
N ASP A 53 13.13 11.62 2.34
CA ASP A 53 13.54 10.58 1.41
C ASP A 53 12.51 9.44 1.44
N PRO A 54 11.84 9.15 0.32
CA PRO A 54 10.84 8.08 0.28
C PRO A 54 11.37 6.73 0.75
N ALA A 55 12.61 6.40 0.41
CA ALA A 55 13.20 5.13 0.79
C ALA A 55 13.32 4.98 2.31
N THR A 56 13.63 6.07 3.00
CA THR A 56 13.72 6.08 4.46
C THR A 56 12.35 5.82 5.10
N ILE A 57 11.30 6.40 4.54
CA ILE A 57 9.94 6.19 5.02
C ILE A 57 9.54 4.74 4.82
N ARG A 58 9.77 4.20 3.63
CA ARG A 58 9.45 2.79 3.33
C ARG A 58 10.20 1.84 4.26
N ALA A 59 11.49 2.12 4.51
CA ALA A 59 12.30 1.28 5.38
C ALA A 59 11.71 1.16 6.79
N ALA A 60 11.18 2.26 7.33
CA ALA A 60 10.57 2.25 8.67
C ALA A 60 9.29 1.41 8.71
N VAL A 61 8.47 1.50 7.67
CA VAL A 61 7.26 0.67 7.57
C VAL A 61 7.63 -0.80 7.38
N LEU A 62 8.61 -1.08 6.53
CA LEU A 62 9.11 -2.45 6.30
C LEU A 62 9.66 -3.09 7.57
N GLU A 63 10.37 -2.32 8.38
CA GLU A 63 10.91 -2.81 9.65
C GLU A 63 9.80 -3.35 10.54
N GLY A 64 8.71 -2.60 10.66
CA GLY A 64 7.57 -3.04 11.45
C GLY A 64 6.89 -4.26 10.87
N ALA A 65 6.69 -4.29 9.56
CA ALA A 65 6.05 -5.42 8.88
C ALA A 65 6.87 -6.70 9.03
N ARG A 66 8.18 -6.61 8.81
CA ARG A 66 9.07 -7.76 8.87
C ARG A 66 9.36 -8.22 10.29
N GLY A 67 9.10 -7.37 11.28
CA GLY A 67 9.23 -7.72 12.67
C GLY A 67 8.07 -8.53 13.23
N GLU A 68 6.97 -8.66 12.48
CA GLU A 68 5.82 -9.43 12.92
C GLU A 68 6.03 -10.92 12.69
N ASP A 69 5.50 -11.71 13.61
CA ASP A 69 5.46 -13.17 13.45
C ASP A 69 4.28 -13.51 12.53
N THR A 70 4.53 -13.51 11.24
CA THR A 70 3.51 -13.67 10.22
C THR A 70 4.05 -14.47 9.04
N THR A 71 3.13 -15.12 8.32
CA THR A 71 3.44 -15.79 7.07
C THR A 71 3.23 -14.89 5.85
N ALA A 72 2.87 -13.63 6.07
CA ALA A 72 2.63 -12.70 4.98
C ALA A 72 3.89 -12.48 4.14
N GLU A 73 3.70 -12.42 2.83
CA GLU A 73 4.76 -12.00 1.93
C GLU A 73 4.81 -10.47 1.93
N ILE A 74 6.00 -9.90 2.15
CA ILE A 74 6.17 -8.47 2.31
C ILE A 74 7.15 -7.99 1.25
N VAL A 75 6.71 -7.07 0.40
CA VAL A 75 7.53 -6.53 -0.68
C VAL A 75 7.49 -5.00 -0.66
N GLU A 76 8.50 -4.41 -1.27
CA GLU A 76 8.64 -2.97 -1.40
C GLU A 76 8.44 -2.57 -2.86
N ALA A 77 7.70 -1.48 -3.11
CA ALA A 77 7.55 -0.92 -4.45
C ALA A 77 7.96 0.55 -4.44
N ASN A 78 8.70 0.97 -5.46
CA ASN A 78 9.24 2.32 -5.56
C ASN A 78 8.21 3.37 -5.91
N SER A 79 7.06 2.96 -6.40
CA SER A 79 5.96 3.87 -6.67
C SER A 79 4.64 3.23 -6.31
N ARG A 80 3.66 4.09 -6.02
CA ARG A 80 2.33 3.63 -5.66
C ARG A 80 1.64 2.92 -6.83
N ALA A 81 1.88 3.38 -8.05
CA ALA A 81 1.36 2.72 -9.25
C ALA A 81 1.91 1.30 -9.38
N GLN A 82 3.22 1.12 -9.18
CA GLN A 82 3.84 -0.20 -9.22
C GLN A 82 3.29 -1.11 -8.12
N ALA A 83 3.03 -0.55 -6.94
CA ALA A 83 2.45 -1.31 -5.84
C ALA A 83 1.07 -1.84 -6.19
N ILE A 84 0.25 -1.02 -6.80
CA ILE A 84 -1.09 -1.42 -7.22
C ILE A 84 -1.02 -2.48 -8.33
N ASP A 85 -0.11 -2.33 -9.29
CA ASP A 85 0.11 -3.33 -10.31
C ASP A 85 0.52 -4.68 -9.70
N ALA A 86 1.43 -4.67 -8.74
CA ALA A 86 1.87 -5.89 -8.05
C ALA A 86 0.71 -6.59 -7.36
N LEU A 87 -0.16 -5.82 -6.72
CA LEU A 87 -1.34 -6.34 -6.06
C LEU A 87 -2.26 -7.06 -7.05
N VAL A 88 -2.56 -6.40 -8.15
CA VAL A 88 -3.48 -6.94 -9.16
C VAL A 88 -2.89 -8.20 -9.82
N GLU A 89 -1.59 -8.21 -10.07
CA GLU A 89 -0.94 -9.38 -10.66
C GLU A 89 -0.93 -10.58 -9.71
N TRP A 90 -0.78 -10.33 -8.41
CA TRP A 90 -0.75 -11.38 -7.40
C TRP A 90 -2.14 -11.93 -7.10
N ALA A 91 -3.17 -11.12 -7.26
CA ALA A 91 -4.54 -11.45 -6.87
C ALA A 91 -5.14 -12.57 -7.71
N LYS A 92 -5.95 -13.39 -7.05
CA LYS A 92 -6.74 -14.45 -7.67
C LYS A 92 -8.21 -14.13 -7.49
N PRO A 93 -9.09 -14.68 -8.35
CA PRO A 93 -10.53 -14.48 -8.16
C PRO A 93 -10.95 -14.86 -6.73
N GLY A 94 -11.71 -13.99 -6.11
CA GLY A 94 -12.16 -14.16 -4.73
C GLY A 94 -11.31 -13.48 -3.69
N ASP A 95 -10.12 -13.00 -4.05
CA ASP A 95 -9.24 -12.29 -3.12
C ASP A 95 -9.77 -10.89 -2.83
N ALA A 96 -9.57 -10.45 -1.59
CA ALA A 96 -9.90 -9.09 -1.17
C ALA A 96 -8.64 -8.24 -1.16
N ILE A 97 -8.70 -7.09 -1.83
CA ILE A 97 -7.59 -6.14 -1.95
C ILE A 97 -7.97 -4.85 -1.25
N ILE A 98 -7.04 -4.28 -0.49
CA ILE A 98 -7.22 -2.97 0.08
C ILE A 98 -6.01 -2.08 -0.18
N VAL A 99 -6.29 -0.83 -0.55
CA VAL A 99 -5.25 0.19 -0.71
C VAL A 99 -5.54 1.26 0.31
N VAL A 100 -4.61 1.49 1.21
CA VAL A 100 -4.82 2.38 2.35
C VAL A 100 -3.88 3.58 2.31
N GLY A 101 -4.27 4.64 3.01
CA GLY A 101 -3.48 5.84 3.18
C GLY A 101 -4.10 7.06 2.55
N LYS A 102 -4.51 6.99 1.30
CA LYS A 102 -5.05 8.16 0.60
C LYS A 102 -6.56 8.33 0.70
N GLY A 103 -7.28 7.22 0.85
CA GLY A 103 -8.74 7.31 0.79
C GLY A 103 -9.19 7.93 -0.52
N HIS A 104 -9.85 9.09 -0.44
CA HIS A 104 -10.36 9.80 -1.63
C HIS A 104 -9.42 10.93 -2.11
N GLU A 105 -8.23 11.04 -1.57
CA GLU A 105 -7.28 12.05 -2.02
C GLU A 105 -6.87 11.80 -3.47
N VAL A 106 -6.69 12.90 -4.22
CA VAL A 106 -6.40 12.83 -5.66
C VAL A 106 -5.03 13.40 -5.99
N GLY A 107 -4.11 13.37 -5.04
CA GLY A 107 -2.77 13.90 -5.26
C GLY A 107 -1.72 13.17 -4.47
N GLN A 108 -0.49 13.30 -4.93
CA GLN A 108 0.69 12.80 -4.22
C GLN A 108 1.72 13.93 -4.14
N ILE A 109 2.15 14.26 -2.93
CA ILE A 109 3.08 15.35 -2.68
C ILE A 109 4.49 14.79 -2.55
N ILE A 110 5.35 15.15 -3.51
CA ILE A 110 6.75 14.76 -3.52
C ILE A 110 7.56 16.04 -3.57
N GLY A 111 8.37 16.30 -2.54
CA GLY A 111 9.01 17.58 -2.35
C GLY A 111 7.96 18.68 -2.20
N ASP A 112 8.02 19.69 -3.04
CA ASP A 112 7.09 20.82 -3.05
C ASP A 112 6.01 20.66 -4.12
N THR A 113 6.02 19.56 -4.87
CA THR A 113 5.14 19.38 -6.01
C THR A 113 4.05 18.41 -5.69
N LYS A 114 2.81 18.77 -6.04
CA LYS A 114 1.67 17.88 -5.95
C LYS A 114 1.38 17.31 -7.34
N TYR A 115 1.52 16.01 -7.48
CA TYR A 115 1.21 15.29 -8.70
C TYR A 115 -0.20 14.74 -8.62
N HIS A 116 -0.87 14.63 -9.75
CA HIS A 116 -2.17 13.96 -9.77
C HIS A 116 -1.98 12.47 -9.48
N PHE A 117 -2.71 11.95 -8.51
CA PHE A 117 -2.71 10.53 -8.21
C PHE A 117 -3.99 10.17 -7.46
N ASP A 118 -4.75 9.25 -8.01
CA ASP A 118 -5.99 8.78 -7.41
C ASP A 118 -5.93 7.24 -7.39
N ASP A 119 -5.95 6.65 -6.20
CA ASP A 119 -5.89 5.20 -6.04
C ASP A 119 -6.98 4.48 -6.84
N ARG A 120 -8.15 5.09 -6.94
CA ARG A 120 -9.28 4.48 -7.66
C ARG A 120 -9.02 4.42 -9.16
N GLU A 121 -8.47 5.48 -9.71
CA GLU A 121 -8.10 5.52 -11.14
C GLU A 121 -7.02 4.49 -11.44
N GLU A 122 -6.01 4.41 -10.59
CA GLU A 122 -4.90 3.49 -10.75
C GLU A 122 -5.35 2.04 -10.63
N MET A 123 -6.25 1.75 -9.69
CA MET A 123 -6.79 0.41 -9.54
C MET A 123 -7.59 0.00 -10.78
N ARG A 124 -8.41 0.90 -11.31
CA ARG A 124 -9.17 0.63 -12.54
C ARG A 124 -8.25 0.39 -13.73
N ARG A 125 -7.20 1.19 -13.84
CA ARG A 125 -6.19 1.03 -14.90
C ARG A 125 -5.52 -0.34 -14.78
N ALA A 126 -5.05 -0.69 -13.59
CA ALA A 126 -4.34 -1.96 -13.37
C ALA A 126 -5.22 -3.16 -13.65
N LEU A 127 -6.48 -3.11 -13.22
CA LEU A 127 -7.44 -4.20 -13.47
C LEU A 127 -7.73 -4.36 -14.95
N ARG A 128 -7.87 -3.25 -15.69
CA ARG A 128 -8.09 -3.29 -17.15
C ARG A 128 -6.91 -3.91 -17.86
N GLU A 129 -5.70 -3.44 -17.55
CA GLU A 129 -4.48 -3.95 -18.18
C GLU A 129 -4.26 -5.42 -17.90
N HIS A 130 -4.54 -5.84 -16.68
CA HIS A 130 -4.43 -7.24 -16.28
C HIS A 130 -5.43 -8.11 -17.05
N ALA A 131 -6.66 -7.64 -17.20
CA ALA A 131 -7.68 -8.35 -17.96
C ALA A 131 -7.30 -8.49 -19.44
N GLU A 132 -6.70 -7.45 -20.02
CA GLU A 132 -6.22 -7.49 -21.41
C GLU A 132 -5.08 -8.49 -21.58
N LYS A 133 -4.14 -8.53 -20.64
CA LYS A 133 -3.06 -9.52 -20.65
C LYS A 133 -3.61 -10.94 -20.57
N GLY A 134 -4.65 -11.15 -19.77
CA GLY A 134 -5.27 -12.45 -19.62
C GLY A 134 -5.97 -12.95 -20.87
N LYS A 135 -6.28 -12.05 -21.81
CA LYS A 135 -6.90 -12.40 -23.09
C LYS A 135 -5.90 -12.72 -24.18
N ALA A 136 -4.63 -12.38 -23.96
CA ALA A 136 -3.58 -12.54 -24.96
C ALA A 136 -3.04 -14.00 -25.04
#